data_1540cfa9cdd0f022a7d9e976f9fe83f7
#
_entry.id   1540cfa9cdd0f022a7d9e976f9fe83f7
#
_cell.length_a   1.000
_cell.length_b   1.000
_cell.length_c   1.000
_cell.angle_alpha   90.00
_cell.angle_beta   90.00
_cell.angle_gamma   90.00
#
_symmetry.space_group_name_H-M   'P 1'
#
loop_
_entity.id
_entity.type
_entity.pdbx_description
1 polymer ?
#
loop_
_entity_poly.entity_id
_entity_poly.type
_entity_poly.pdbx_seq_one_letter_code
_entity_poly.pdbx_strand_id
1 'polypeptide(L)'
;DHLVKDLFLNFAILISVLSVAIPQRTLKVSVEELFAIFSPIGRWLLIIMYFYGTFHKFNPGFMSIHSSCAVPFIEGFPVVRDMLGPGVLEYAAIYGTLILESIAMFLLLSSRTKYFGMLMGMSFHFIIGISGYGTLAHFSAFALALHTLFVPSGFGERIYNERLVPGILKSETNFRIATVLFITLQVAFALHLATSRQGYLVNSLFALFAVTVMFLVFKYGQVRQGDAPYRLKSPLLALNVLPVWFFIYCLSPYIGMGTGGVMAMFSGLHTEGGVSNHYIVRKPIRLFPYQDNVVYFESATNPSLAKLAEEGQGVVMFDFQRHITYREQLALPLTVRVNDQRYPLEHPDQLIEFMNEHFTEQSWLERKYMSFRVVDDPAPKQCRH
;
A
#
# COMPACT_ATOMS: atom_id res chain seq x y z
N ASP A 1 -4.63 -7.22 -2.20
CA ASP A 1 -4.38 -5.84 -2.65
C ASP A 1 -5.50 -4.86 -2.35
N HIS A 2 -6.73 -5.36 -2.15
CA HIS A 2 -7.87 -4.49 -1.86
C HIS A 2 -7.90 -4.00 -0.40
N LEU A 3 -7.43 -4.80 0.55
CA LEU A 3 -7.63 -4.53 1.98
C LEU A 3 -6.84 -3.30 2.49
N VAL A 4 -5.59 -3.13 2.08
CA VAL A 4 -4.79 -1.95 2.47
C VAL A 4 -5.31 -0.71 1.78
N LYS A 5 -5.68 -0.81 0.50
CA LYS A 5 -6.33 0.28 -0.23
C LYS A 5 -7.66 0.65 0.43
N ASP A 6 -8.45 -0.34 0.83
CA ASP A 6 -9.76 -0.14 1.47
C ASP A 6 -9.60 0.42 2.89
N LEU A 7 -8.64 -0.05 3.67
CA LEU A 7 -8.38 0.48 5.02
C LEU A 7 -7.89 1.93 4.96
N PHE A 8 -6.97 2.23 4.07
CA PHE A 8 -6.46 3.58 3.85
C PHE A 8 -7.52 4.50 3.23
N LEU A 9 -8.28 4.02 2.26
CA LEU A 9 -9.35 4.77 1.63
C LEU A 9 -10.47 5.06 2.63
N ASN A 10 -10.89 4.06 3.40
CA ASN A 10 -11.90 4.22 4.44
C ASN A 10 -11.44 5.17 5.55
N PHE A 11 -10.17 5.11 5.94
CA PHE A 11 -9.61 6.02 6.95
C PHE A 11 -9.47 7.45 6.41
N ALA A 12 -9.02 7.63 5.17
CA ALA A 12 -8.95 8.93 4.50
C ALA A 12 -10.35 9.51 4.26
N ILE A 13 -11.32 8.69 3.86
CA ILE A 13 -12.74 9.06 3.73
C ILE A 13 -13.31 9.42 5.10
N LEU A 14 -13.04 8.63 6.13
CA LEU A 14 -13.52 8.90 7.49
C LEU A 14 -12.98 10.23 8.01
N ILE A 15 -11.68 10.50 7.85
CA ILE A 15 -11.08 11.79 8.20
C ILE A 15 -11.68 12.92 7.37
N SER A 16 -11.87 12.72 6.06
CA SER A 16 -12.45 13.73 5.17
C SER A 16 -13.91 13.98 5.47
N VAL A 17 -14.70 12.93 5.72
CA VAL A 17 -16.10 13.02 6.10
C VAL A 17 -16.26 13.65 7.48
N LEU A 18 -15.45 13.28 8.46
CA LEU A 18 -15.46 13.89 9.78
C LEU A 18 -15.08 15.38 9.72
N SER A 19 -14.14 15.76 8.85
CA SER A 19 -13.71 17.15 8.70
C SER A 19 -14.72 18.04 7.95
N VAL A 20 -15.57 17.45 7.11
CA VAL A 20 -16.54 18.21 6.25
C VAL A 20 -17.98 18.01 6.67
N ALA A 21 -18.38 16.81 7.09
CA ALA A 21 -19.79 16.45 7.34
C ALA A 21 -20.24 16.72 8.79
N ILE A 22 -19.32 16.88 9.73
CA ILE A 22 -19.67 17.26 11.09
C ILE A 22 -19.71 18.79 11.12
N PRO A 23 -20.90 19.41 11.18
CA PRO A 23 -20.98 20.85 11.29
C PRO A 23 -20.21 21.30 12.52
N GLN A 24 -19.33 22.29 12.39
CA GLN A 24 -18.55 22.87 13.50
C GLN A 24 -19.43 23.19 14.73
N ARG A 25 -20.71 23.49 14.51
CA ARG A 25 -21.71 23.73 15.55
C ARG A 25 -22.10 22.50 16.37
N THR A 26 -21.98 21.29 15.81
CA THR A 26 -22.41 20.04 16.48
C THR A 26 -21.32 19.48 17.38
N LEU A 27 -20.05 19.57 16.98
CA LEU A 27 -18.93 19.06 17.78
C LEU A 27 -18.31 20.09 18.72
N LYS A 28 -18.59 21.38 18.57
CA LYS A 28 -17.92 22.48 19.29
C LYS A 28 -16.39 22.45 19.17
N VAL A 29 -15.87 21.88 18.10
CA VAL A 29 -14.42 21.69 17.85
C VAL A 29 -14.04 22.50 16.62
N SER A 30 -13.00 23.29 16.68
CA SER A 30 -12.48 24.04 15.53
C SER A 30 -11.81 23.12 14.51
N VAL A 31 -11.61 23.60 13.27
CA VAL A 31 -10.89 22.86 12.23
C VAL A 31 -9.43 22.63 12.64
N GLU A 32 -8.82 23.60 13.32
CA GLU A 32 -7.46 23.53 13.83
C GLU A 32 -7.33 22.46 14.93
N GLU A 33 -8.30 22.37 15.82
CA GLU A 33 -8.34 21.32 16.85
C GLU A 33 -8.53 19.95 16.22
N LEU A 34 -9.43 19.84 15.24
CA LEU A 34 -9.63 18.60 14.50
C LEU A 34 -8.33 18.16 13.80
N PHE A 35 -7.67 19.10 13.11
CA PHE A 35 -6.37 18.82 12.48
C PHE A 35 -5.31 18.41 13.51
N ALA A 36 -5.26 19.06 14.67
CA ALA A 36 -4.33 18.71 15.75
C ALA A 36 -4.58 17.31 16.33
N ILE A 37 -5.82 16.84 16.32
CA ILE A 37 -6.19 15.49 16.78
C ILE A 37 -5.76 14.43 15.77
N PHE A 38 -6.07 14.61 14.48
CA PHE A 38 -5.91 13.56 13.46
C PHE A 38 -4.57 13.59 12.72
N SER A 39 -3.95 14.76 12.53
CA SER A 39 -2.71 14.84 11.77
C SER A 39 -1.56 14.00 12.35
N PRO A 40 -1.37 13.87 13.69
CA PRO A 40 -0.35 12.99 14.23
C PRO A 40 -0.54 11.52 13.84
N ILE A 41 -1.78 11.07 13.75
CA ILE A 41 -2.10 9.69 13.35
C ILE A 41 -1.67 9.46 11.90
N GLY A 42 -2.13 10.31 10.97
CA GLY A 42 -1.76 10.18 9.56
C GLY A 42 -0.25 10.33 9.31
N ARG A 43 0.44 11.18 10.09
CA ARG A 43 1.90 11.29 10.09
C ARG A 43 2.56 9.97 10.43
N TRP A 44 2.13 9.31 11.51
CA TRP A 44 2.65 8.00 11.87
C TRP A 44 2.34 6.94 10.84
N LEU A 45 1.13 6.92 10.25
CA LEU A 45 0.81 5.97 9.20
C LEU A 45 1.79 6.09 8.02
N LEU A 46 2.11 7.32 7.59
CA LEU A 46 3.08 7.54 6.52
C LEU A 46 4.50 7.13 6.92
N ILE A 47 4.94 7.47 8.13
CA ILE A 47 6.26 7.09 8.65
C ILE A 47 6.40 5.55 8.73
N ILE A 48 5.38 4.87 9.25
CA ILE A 48 5.33 3.41 9.34
C ILE A 48 5.32 2.79 7.93
N MET A 49 4.57 3.38 7.00
CA MET A 49 4.55 2.96 5.60
C MET A 49 5.95 3.01 4.98
N TYR A 50 6.71 4.09 5.16
CA TYR A 50 8.09 4.18 4.69
C TYR A 50 9.01 3.20 5.39
N PHE A 51 8.87 3.03 6.71
CA PHE A 51 9.66 2.05 7.46
C PHE A 51 9.49 0.66 6.89
N TYR A 52 8.25 0.18 6.76
CA TYR A 52 8.00 -1.17 6.25
C TYR A 52 8.23 -1.26 4.74
N GLY A 53 7.95 -0.18 4.00
CA GLY A 53 8.30 -0.08 2.59
C GLY A 53 9.78 -0.37 2.33
N THR A 54 10.66 0.19 3.16
CA THR A 54 12.10 -0.09 3.12
C THR A 54 12.43 -1.44 3.74
N PHE A 55 11.95 -1.73 4.95
CA PHE A 55 12.33 -2.92 5.71
C PHE A 55 12.03 -4.21 4.94
N HIS A 56 10.83 -4.34 4.38
CA HIS A 56 10.45 -5.53 3.62
C HIS A 56 11.24 -5.73 2.32
N LYS A 57 11.88 -4.68 1.79
CA LYS A 57 12.74 -4.74 0.61
C LYS A 57 14.16 -5.24 0.89
N PHE A 58 14.51 -5.46 2.16
CA PHE A 58 15.80 -6.00 2.55
C PHE A 58 15.89 -7.52 2.28
N ASN A 59 15.83 -7.90 1.02
CA ASN A 59 15.87 -9.29 0.57
C ASN A 59 16.49 -9.41 -0.83
N PRO A 60 17.03 -10.61 -1.21
CA PRO A 60 17.67 -10.82 -2.50
C PRO A 60 16.70 -10.67 -3.68
N GLY A 61 15.40 -10.95 -3.51
CA GLY A 61 14.41 -10.79 -4.56
C GLY A 61 14.25 -9.32 -4.99
N PHE A 62 14.24 -8.38 -4.04
CA PHE A 62 14.19 -6.96 -4.36
C PHE A 62 15.51 -6.42 -4.90
N MET A 63 16.65 -6.94 -4.43
CA MET A 63 17.96 -6.44 -4.83
C MET A 63 18.47 -6.99 -6.17
N SER A 64 17.77 -7.96 -6.76
CA SER A 64 18.12 -8.52 -8.07
C SER A 64 17.43 -7.74 -9.20
N ILE A 65 18.16 -7.35 -10.23
CA ILE A 65 17.60 -6.71 -11.43
C ILE A 65 16.59 -7.60 -12.16
N HIS A 66 16.65 -8.90 -11.98
CA HIS A 66 15.77 -9.86 -12.67
C HIS A 66 14.42 -10.06 -11.96
N SER A 67 14.36 -9.80 -10.65
CA SER A 67 13.14 -10.04 -9.86
C SER A 67 12.67 -8.82 -9.08
N SER A 68 13.41 -7.70 -9.11
CA SER A 68 13.07 -6.50 -8.37
C SER A 68 11.81 -5.84 -8.85
N CYS A 69 10.94 -5.50 -7.91
CA CYS A 69 9.75 -4.71 -8.19
C CYS A 69 10.03 -3.23 -8.52
N ALA A 70 11.26 -2.75 -8.36
CA ALA A 70 11.65 -1.41 -8.78
C ALA A 70 11.88 -1.31 -10.30
N VAL A 71 12.25 -2.42 -10.95
CA VAL A 71 12.60 -2.43 -12.38
C VAL A 71 11.41 -2.13 -13.29
N PRO A 72 10.22 -2.72 -13.15
CA PRO A 72 9.07 -2.39 -13.99
C PRO A 72 8.67 -0.92 -13.97
N PHE A 73 8.97 -0.17 -12.89
CA PHE A 73 8.63 1.25 -12.82
C PHE A 73 9.44 2.12 -13.77
N ILE A 74 10.66 1.70 -14.12
CA ILE A 74 11.53 2.44 -15.04
C ILE A 74 11.25 2.11 -16.50
N GLU A 75 10.52 1.04 -16.80
CA GLU A 75 10.08 0.73 -18.16
C GLU A 75 9.18 1.83 -18.74
N GLY A 76 8.50 2.61 -17.87
CA GLY A 76 7.75 3.80 -18.26
C GLY A 76 8.62 4.98 -18.72
N PHE A 77 9.95 4.89 -18.61
CA PHE A 77 10.91 5.96 -18.95
C PHE A 77 11.97 5.48 -19.96
N PRO A 78 11.59 5.01 -21.17
CA PRO A 78 12.51 4.37 -22.11
C PRO A 78 13.66 5.31 -22.53
N VAL A 79 13.39 6.58 -22.76
CA VAL A 79 14.42 7.57 -23.14
C VAL A 79 15.53 7.67 -22.09
N VAL A 80 15.18 7.69 -20.81
CA VAL A 80 16.17 7.80 -19.72
C VAL A 80 16.97 6.50 -19.62
N ARG A 81 16.33 5.36 -19.82
CA ARG A 81 16.97 4.05 -19.83
C ARG A 81 18.01 3.94 -20.96
N ASP A 82 17.64 4.37 -22.16
CA ASP A 82 18.51 4.32 -23.33
C ASP A 82 19.71 5.26 -23.19
N MET A 83 19.53 6.42 -22.52
CA MET A 83 20.62 7.36 -22.26
C MET A 83 21.65 6.86 -21.26
N LEU A 84 21.23 6.12 -20.23
CA LEU A 84 22.10 5.67 -19.13
C LEU A 84 22.78 4.33 -19.41
N GLY A 85 22.25 3.58 -20.37
CA GLY A 85 22.73 2.24 -20.70
C GLY A 85 22.15 1.14 -19.81
N PRO A 86 22.31 -0.13 -20.23
CA PRO A 86 21.70 -1.28 -19.55
C PRO A 86 22.26 -1.46 -18.13
N GLY A 87 21.40 -1.77 -17.20
CA GLY A 87 21.69 -2.05 -15.80
C GLY A 87 21.85 -0.81 -14.91
N VAL A 88 22.26 0.34 -15.43
CA VAL A 88 22.51 1.54 -14.61
C VAL A 88 21.20 2.06 -14.00
N LEU A 89 20.16 2.22 -14.82
CA LEU A 89 18.89 2.73 -14.37
C LEU A 89 18.17 1.73 -13.45
N GLU A 90 18.28 0.43 -13.73
CA GLU A 90 17.73 -0.66 -12.92
C GLU A 90 18.32 -0.64 -11.51
N TYR A 91 19.65 -0.60 -11.38
CA TYR A 91 20.30 -0.48 -10.07
C TYR A 91 19.98 0.86 -9.39
N ALA A 92 19.93 1.95 -10.12
CA ALA A 92 19.52 3.25 -9.58
C ALA A 92 18.08 3.22 -9.03
N ALA A 93 17.16 2.53 -9.71
CA ALA A 93 15.79 2.36 -9.23
C ALA A 93 15.74 1.50 -7.95
N ILE A 94 16.48 0.38 -7.89
CA ILE A 94 16.53 -0.50 -6.73
C ILE A 94 17.09 0.24 -5.50
N TYR A 95 18.32 0.73 -5.59
CA TYR A 95 18.98 1.38 -4.46
C TYR A 95 18.40 2.77 -4.18
N GLY A 96 18.00 3.49 -5.23
CA GLY A 96 17.35 4.79 -5.09
C GLY A 96 16.04 4.69 -4.30
N THR A 97 15.24 3.67 -4.56
CA THR A 97 14.01 3.42 -3.78
C THR A 97 14.32 3.22 -2.30
N LEU A 98 15.27 2.34 -1.96
CA LEU A 98 15.67 2.08 -0.58
C LEU A 98 16.20 3.33 0.13
N ILE A 99 17.07 4.08 -0.55
CA ILE A 99 17.67 5.30 -0.01
C ILE A 99 16.62 6.40 0.18
N LEU A 100 15.79 6.65 -0.83
CA LEU A 100 14.79 7.72 -0.79
C LEU A 100 13.72 7.46 0.26
N GLU A 101 13.18 6.23 0.34
CA GLU A 101 12.18 5.87 1.35
C GLU A 101 12.78 5.97 2.77
N SER A 102 14.02 5.48 2.98
CA SER A 102 14.69 5.56 4.28
C SER A 102 14.94 7.00 4.70
N ILE A 103 15.52 7.82 3.81
CA ILE A 103 15.84 9.21 4.13
C ILE A 103 14.55 10.00 4.37
N ALA A 104 13.53 9.84 3.51
CA ALA A 104 12.24 10.52 3.70
C ALA A 104 11.64 10.20 5.07
N MET A 105 11.65 8.92 5.49
CA MET A 105 11.20 8.50 6.81
C MET A 105 11.91 9.27 7.93
N PHE A 106 13.24 9.28 7.94
CA PHE A 106 14.01 9.96 8.99
C PHE A 106 13.80 11.48 8.98
N LEU A 107 13.72 12.09 7.82
CA LEU A 107 13.47 13.53 7.70
C LEU A 107 12.08 13.91 8.22
N LEU A 108 11.07 13.07 8.03
CA LEU A 108 9.71 13.30 8.51
C LEU A 108 9.57 13.19 10.03
N LEU A 109 10.47 12.51 10.74
CA LEU A 109 10.43 12.39 12.20
C LEU A 109 10.74 13.71 12.94
N SER A 110 11.46 14.64 12.30
CA SER A 110 11.90 15.87 12.94
C SER A 110 11.18 17.11 12.41
N SER A 111 10.79 18.01 13.31
CA SER A 111 10.21 19.31 12.95
C SER A 111 11.13 20.16 12.08
N ARG A 112 12.46 20.00 12.21
CA ARG A 112 13.46 20.77 11.48
C ARG A 112 13.64 20.30 10.04
N THR A 113 13.48 19.01 9.80
CA THR A 113 13.77 18.36 8.51
C THR A 113 12.54 17.93 7.75
N LYS A 114 11.36 17.90 8.38
CA LYS A 114 10.10 17.42 7.77
C LYS A 114 9.75 18.07 6.43
N TYR A 115 10.13 19.33 6.23
CA TYR A 115 9.90 20.03 4.97
C TYR A 115 10.63 19.35 3.80
N PHE A 116 11.90 19.01 4.00
CA PHE A 116 12.67 18.26 3.00
C PHE A 116 12.17 16.85 2.84
N GLY A 117 11.74 16.21 3.94
CA GLY A 117 11.09 14.89 3.92
C GLY A 117 9.79 14.88 3.11
N MET A 118 8.96 15.92 3.24
CA MET A 118 7.76 16.08 2.41
C MET A 118 8.12 16.19 0.92
N LEU A 119 9.03 17.09 0.57
CA LEU A 119 9.40 17.30 -0.84
C LEU A 119 10.01 16.05 -1.45
N MET A 120 10.91 15.37 -0.73
CA MET A 120 11.54 14.14 -1.19
C MET A 120 10.51 13.02 -1.39
N GLY A 121 9.66 12.79 -0.39
CA GLY A 121 8.64 11.75 -0.47
C GLY A 121 7.59 12.03 -1.55
N MET A 122 7.16 13.29 -1.67
CA MET A 122 6.24 13.69 -2.76
C MET A 122 6.87 13.50 -4.14
N SER A 123 8.15 13.85 -4.33
CA SER A 123 8.87 13.63 -5.60
C SER A 123 8.99 12.15 -5.93
N PHE A 124 9.29 11.32 -4.94
CA PHE A 124 9.35 9.87 -5.09
C PHE A 124 7.99 9.30 -5.55
N HIS A 125 6.90 9.66 -4.86
CA HIS A 125 5.55 9.21 -5.23
C HIS A 125 5.07 9.81 -6.55
N PHE A 126 5.51 11.00 -6.91
CA PHE A 126 5.23 11.57 -8.23
C PHE A 126 5.83 10.70 -9.33
N ILE A 127 7.11 10.34 -9.23
CA ILE A 127 7.81 9.51 -10.22
C ILE A 127 7.11 8.14 -10.36
N ILE A 128 6.80 7.48 -9.24
CA ILE A 128 6.10 6.19 -9.26
C ILE A 128 4.71 6.33 -9.88
N GLY A 129 3.96 7.36 -9.52
CA GLY A 129 2.59 7.53 -9.98
C GLY A 129 2.46 7.83 -11.47
N ILE A 130 3.48 8.47 -12.09
CA ILE A 130 3.51 8.72 -13.55
C ILE A 130 4.15 7.60 -14.36
N SER A 131 4.73 6.58 -13.71
CA SER A 131 5.39 5.46 -14.40
C SER A 131 4.47 4.64 -15.30
N GLY A 132 3.16 4.83 -15.18
CA GLY A 132 2.17 4.08 -15.94
C GLY A 132 1.95 2.64 -15.45
N TYR A 133 2.67 2.24 -14.39
CA TYR A 133 2.59 0.88 -13.87
C TYR A 133 1.40 0.69 -12.93
N GLY A 134 0.42 -0.05 -13.40
CA GLY A 134 -0.71 -0.54 -12.61
C GLY A 134 -1.48 0.55 -11.87
N THR A 135 -1.88 0.28 -10.63
CA THR A 135 -2.70 1.16 -9.78
C THR A 135 -1.87 2.15 -8.94
N LEU A 136 -0.59 2.37 -9.31
CA LEU A 136 0.33 3.17 -8.49
C LEU A 136 -0.01 4.65 -8.44
N ALA A 137 -0.71 5.20 -9.45
CA ALA A 137 -1.18 6.57 -9.40
C ALA A 137 -2.11 6.82 -8.20
N HIS A 138 -2.99 5.86 -7.86
CA HIS A 138 -3.89 5.96 -6.72
C HIS A 138 -3.13 5.90 -5.40
N PHE A 139 -2.22 4.94 -5.27
CA PHE A 139 -1.35 4.83 -4.09
C PHE A 139 -0.51 6.09 -3.90
N SER A 140 0.06 6.61 -4.98
CA SER A 140 0.86 7.82 -4.96
C SER A 140 0.03 9.06 -4.62
N ALA A 141 -1.18 9.20 -5.15
CA ALA A 141 -2.09 10.29 -4.78
C ALA A 141 -2.44 10.26 -3.29
N PHE A 142 -2.69 9.07 -2.75
CA PHE A 142 -2.93 8.89 -1.33
C PHE A 142 -1.69 9.26 -0.49
N ALA A 143 -0.51 8.79 -0.87
CA ALA A 143 0.74 9.14 -0.18
C ALA A 143 1.01 10.66 -0.23
N LEU A 144 0.76 11.31 -1.37
CA LEU A 144 0.83 12.77 -1.48
C LEU A 144 -0.12 13.47 -0.51
N ALA A 145 -1.37 12.98 -0.39
CA ALA A 145 -2.34 13.50 0.57
C ALA A 145 -1.84 13.34 2.03
N LEU A 146 -1.24 12.21 2.38
CA LEU A 146 -0.65 12.01 3.71
C LEU A 146 0.53 12.96 3.98
N HIS A 147 1.34 13.28 2.97
CA HIS A 147 2.42 14.26 3.12
C HIS A 147 1.88 15.65 3.48
N THR A 148 0.69 16.03 3.00
CA THR A 148 0.10 17.34 3.37
C THR A 148 -0.22 17.44 4.85
N LEU A 149 -0.29 16.35 5.60
CA LEU A 149 -0.47 16.40 7.05
C LEU A 149 0.77 16.94 7.80
N PHE A 150 1.93 17.01 7.14
CA PHE A 150 3.16 17.54 7.73
C PHE A 150 3.34 19.05 7.50
N VAL A 151 2.48 19.70 6.73
CA VAL A 151 2.55 21.14 6.53
C VAL A 151 2.39 21.91 7.86
N PRO A 152 2.93 23.12 7.98
CA PRO A 152 2.75 23.97 9.15
C PRO A 152 1.30 24.44 9.29
N SER A 153 0.89 24.81 10.48
CA SER A 153 -0.49 25.24 10.78
C SER A 153 -0.95 26.44 9.96
N GLY A 154 -0.07 27.38 9.67
CA GLY A 154 -0.38 28.54 8.83
C GLY A 154 -0.40 28.29 7.32
N PHE A 155 -0.22 27.04 6.87
CA PHE A 155 -0.14 26.71 5.44
C PHE A 155 -1.41 27.10 4.66
N GLY A 156 -2.59 26.71 5.17
CA GLY A 156 -3.86 27.03 4.52
C GLY A 156 -4.15 28.53 4.47
N GLU A 157 -3.84 29.26 5.54
CA GLU A 157 -4.00 30.72 5.61
C GLU A 157 -3.10 31.41 4.59
N ARG A 158 -1.86 30.96 4.44
CA ARG A 158 -0.90 31.51 3.44
C ARG A 158 -1.43 31.35 2.03
N ILE A 159 -2.00 30.20 1.68
CA ILE A 159 -2.60 29.96 0.35
C ILE A 159 -3.84 30.83 0.18
N TYR A 160 -4.70 30.94 1.20
CA TYR A 160 -5.94 31.70 1.15
C TYR A 160 -5.68 33.21 0.98
N ASN A 161 -4.67 33.76 1.65
CA ASN A 161 -4.33 35.17 1.60
C ASN A 161 -3.59 35.56 0.31
N GLU A 162 -2.99 34.61 -0.38
CA GLU A 162 -2.41 34.86 -1.70
C GLU A 162 -3.51 34.96 -2.76
N ARG A 163 -3.26 35.77 -3.79
CA ARG A 163 -4.20 35.98 -4.92
C ARG A 163 -4.41 34.74 -5.81
N LEU A 164 -3.83 33.60 -5.44
CA LEU A 164 -3.97 32.33 -6.15
C LEU A 164 -5.38 31.70 -5.97
N VAL A 165 -6.07 32.04 -4.88
CA VAL A 165 -7.45 31.58 -4.69
C VAL A 165 -8.38 32.53 -5.45
N PRO A 166 -9.11 32.03 -6.47
CA PRO A 166 -10.11 32.83 -7.18
C PRO A 166 -11.06 33.53 -6.20
N GLY A 167 -11.38 34.79 -6.43
CA GLY A 167 -12.23 35.58 -5.53
C GLY A 167 -13.57 34.90 -5.19
N ILE A 168 -14.10 34.13 -6.14
CA ILE A 168 -15.35 33.35 -5.95
C ILE A 168 -15.20 32.27 -4.86
N LEU A 169 -13.99 31.71 -4.65
CA LEU A 169 -13.72 30.69 -3.61
C LEU A 169 -13.37 31.32 -2.26
N LYS A 170 -13.25 32.64 -2.17
CA LYS A 170 -13.02 33.34 -0.89
C LYS A 170 -14.26 33.39 0.00
N SER A 171 -15.45 33.17 -0.57
CA SER A 171 -16.64 32.93 0.23
C SER A 171 -16.57 31.54 0.90
N GLU A 172 -16.81 31.50 2.22
CA GLU A 172 -16.80 30.23 3.00
C GLU A 172 -17.76 29.20 2.40
N THR A 173 -18.94 29.62 1.96
CA THR A 173 -19.95 28.75 1.34
C THR A 173 -19.40 28.17 0.01
N ASN A 174 -18.86 29.02 -0.86
CA ASN A 174 -18.33 28.57 -2.15
C ASN A 174 -17.10 27.67 -1.99
N PHE A 175 -16.24 27.95 -1.00
CA PHE A 175 -15.12 27.08 -0.68
C PHE A 175 -15.59 25.70 -0.20
N ARG A 176 -16.59 25.63 0.67
CA ARG A 176 -17.20 24.36 1.11
C ARG A 176 -17.83 23.59 -0.05
N ILE A 177 -18.59 24.26 -0.92
CA ILE A 177 -19.18 23.63 -2.11
C ILE A 177 -18.07 23.10 -3.02
N ALA A 178 -17.04 23.89 -3.30
CA ALA A 178 -15.90 23.45 -4.12
C ALA A 178 -15.17 22.25 -3.51
N THR A 179 -15.01 22.24 -2.19
CA THR A 179 -14.40 21.13 -1.46
C THR A 179 -15.24 19.85 -1.57
N VAL A 180 -16.55 19.95 -1.36
CA VAL A 180 -17.48 18.82 -1.49
C VAL A 180 -17.47 18.30 -2.94
N LEU A 181 -17.57 19.21 -3.93
CA LEU A 181 -17.50 18.82 -5.33
C LEU A 181 -16.17 18.14 -5.68
N PHE A 182 -15.06 18.67 -5.18
CA PHE A 182 -13.74 18.07 -5.37
C PHE A 182 -13.66 16.66 -4.78
N ILE A 183 -14.12 16.47 -3.53
CA ILE A 183 -14.16 15.16 -2.88
C ILE A 183 -15.07 14.20 -3.64
N THR A 184 -16.26 14.65 -4.03
CA THR A 184 -17.21 13.84 -4.80
C THR A 184 -16.62 13.43 -6.14
N LEU A 185 -15.94 14.35 -6.82
CA LEU A 185 -15.26 14.06 -8.10
C LEU A 185 -14.13 13.06 -7.90
N GLN A 186 -13.35 13.16 -6.81
CA GLN A 186 -12.29 12.20 -6.47
C GLN A 186 -12.86 10.81 -6.18
N VAL A 187 -13.97 10.74 -5.41
CA VAL A 187 -14.64 9.45 -5.12
C VAL A 187 -15.23 8.84 -6.41
N ALA A 188 -15.95 9.63 -7.20
CA ALA A 188 -16.50 9.17 -8.49
C ALA A 188 -15.41 8.72 -9.44
N PHE A 189 -14.29 9.44 -9.48
CA PHE A 189 -13.11 9.10 -10.26
C PHE A 189 -12.46 7.82 -9.76
N ALA A 190 -12.27 7.64 -8.45
CA ALA A 190 -11.76 6.41 -7.86
C ALA A 190 -12.65 5.20 -8.16
N LEU A 191 -13.99 5.36 -8.10
CA LEU A 191 -14.94 4.32 -8.46
C LEU A 191 -14.90 3.99 -9.96
N HIS A 192 -14.82 5.01 -10.81
CA HIS A 192 -14.69 4.80 -12.27
C HIS A 192 -13.39 4.07 -12.63
N LEU A 193 -12.30 4.38 -11.95
CA LEU A 193 -11.00 3.74 -12.17
C LEU A 193 -10.93 2.29 -11.67
N ALA A 194 -11.70 1.95 -10.65
CA ALA A 194 -11.85 0.56 -10.21
C ALA A 194 -12.51 -0.32 -11.27
N THR A 195 -13.22 0.29 -12.22
CA THR A 195 -14.00 -0.40 -13.28
C THR A 195 -13.38 -0.29 -14.68
N SER A 196 -12.44 0.63 -14.92
CA SER A 196 -11.85 0.86 -16.24
C SER A 196 -10.36 0.57 -16.31
N ARG A 197 -9.89 0.06 -17.46
CA ARG A 197 -8.45 -0.04 -17.73
C ARG A 197 -7.81 1.36 -17.69
N GLN A 198 -6.69 1.47 -17.00
CA GLN A 198 -5.96 2.73 -16.85
C GLN A 198 -5.60 3.34 -18.21
N GLY A 199 -5.94 4.60 -18.37
CA GLY A 199 -5.63 5.38 -19.57
C GLY A 199 -4.77 6.59 -19.25
N TYR A 200 -4.20 7.20 -20.28
CA TYR A 200 -3.40 8.43 -20.21
C TYR A 200 -4.07 9.56 -19.45
N LEU A 201 -5.41 9.64 -19.43
CA LEU A 201 -6.18 10.64 -18.71
C LEU A 201 -5.93 10.58 -17.20
N VAL A 202 -5.88 9.37 -16.63
CA VAL A 202 -5.65 9.17 -15.19
C VAL A 202 -4.28 9.67 -14.78
N ASN A 203 -3.26 9.28 -15.53
CA ASN A 203 -1.89 9.70 -15.25
C ASN A 203 -1.73 11.22 -15.42
N SER A 204 -2.41 11.82 -16.41
CA SER A 204 -2.38 13.26 -16.62
C SER A 204 -3.06 14.02 -15.49
N LEU A 205 -4.22 13.55 -15.01
CA LEU A 205 -4.93 14.15 -13.87
C LEU A 205 -4.14 13.98 -12.58
N PHE A 206 -3.55 12.81 -12.37
CA PHE A 206 -2.63 12.59 -11.25
C PHE A 206 -1.43 13.54 -11.31
N ALA A 207 -0.78 13.66 -12.47
CA ALA A 207 0.36 14.56 -12.64
C ALA A 207 -0.01 16.01 -12.33
N LEU A 208 -1.15 16.49 -12.84
CA LEU A 208 -1.64 17.84 -12.56
C LEU A 208 -1.89 18.06 -11.07
N PHE A 209 -2.56 17.11 -10.42
CA PHE A 209 -2.80 17.14 -8.97
C PHE A 209 -1.47 17.16 -8.20
N ALA A 210 -0.58 16.25 -8.51
CA ALA A 210 0.69 16.08 -7.81
C ALA A 210 1.59 17.33 -7.95
N VAL A 211 1.73 17.85 -9.16
CA VAL A 211 2.51 19.08 -9.43
C VAL A 211 1.91 20.27 -8.68
N THR A 212 0.58 20.40 -8.67
CA THR A 212 -0.10 21.47 -7.94
C THR A 212 0.19 21.38 -6.43
N VAL A 213 0.00 20.20 -5.82
CA VAL A 213 0.26 20.00 -4.39
C VAL A 213 1.73 20.24 -4.06
N MET A 214 2.65 19.70 -4.85
CA MET A 214 4.09 19.88 -4.66
C MET A 214 4.50 21.36 -4.77
N PHE A 215 3.96 22.09 -5.75
CA PHE A 215 4.19 23.53 -5.89
C PHE A 215 3.70 24.31 -4.66
N LEU A 216 2.50 24.02 -4.17
CA LEU A 216 1.95 24.66 -2.98
C LEU A 216 2.81 24.37 -1.75
N VAL A 217 3.22 23.11 -1.56
CA VAL A 217 4.11 22.73 -0.45
C VAL A 217 5.47 23.38 -0.58
N PHE A 218 6.05 23.41 -1.78
CA PHE A 218 7.34 24.08 -2.04
C PHE A 218 7.27 25.56 -1.67
N LYS A 219 6.21 26.26 -2.09
CA LYS A 219 6.08 27.72 -1.89
C LYS A 219 5.68 28.10 -0.47
N TYR A 220 4.80 27.32 0.19
CA TYR A 220 4.16 27.70 1.44
C TYR A 220 4.43 26.73 2.61
N GLY A 221 5.02 25.57 2.36
CA GLY A 221 5.20 24.50 3.34
C GLY A 221 6.34 24.70 4.34
N GLN A 222 7.14 25.76 4.20
CA GLN A 222 8.21 26.08 5.14
C GLN A 222 7.64 26.54 6.49
N VAL A 223 8.26 26.08 7.58
CA VAL A 223 7.90 26.49 8.94
C VAL A 223 8.29 27.95 9.15
N ARG A 224 7.38 28.75 9.68
CA ARG A 224 7.60 30.17 10.02
C ARG A 224 7.41 30.41 11.49
N GLN A 225 7.91 31.55 11.97
CA GLN A 225 7.65 32.00 13.33
C GLN A 225 6.13 32.20 13.54
N GLY A 226 5.59 31.64 14.64
CA GLY A 226 4.14 31.66 14.92
C GLY A 226 3.40 30.39 14.49
N ASP A 227 3.99 29.52 13.66
CA ASP A 227 3.36 28.23 13.37
C ASP A 227 3.28 27.36 14.64
N ALA A 228 2.18 26.64 14.80
CA ALA A 228 2.00 25.71 15.90
C ALA A 228 3.08 24.60 15.88
N PRO A 229 3.49 24.10 17.06
CA PRO A 229 4.54 23.10 17.16
C PRO A 229 4.17 21.81 16.44
N TYR A 230 5.15 21.22 15.76
CA TYR A 230 5.01 19.90 15.15
C TYR A 230 4.80 18.84 16.23
N ARG A 231 3.73 18.04 16.08
CA ARG A 231 3.38 16.98 17.02
C ARG A 231 3.22 15.65 16.30
N LEU A 232 3.76 14.60 16.92
CA LEU A 232 3.59 13.20 16.54
C LEU A 232 2.65 12.43 17.51
N LYS A 233 2.10 13.12 18.50
CA LYS A 233 1.17 12.53 19.47
C LYS A 233 -0.16 13.29 19.40
N SER A 234 -1.23 12.54 19.22
CA SER A 234 -2.58 13.10 19.30
C SER A 234 -2.91 13.50 20.75
N PRO A 235 -3.56 14.66 20.98
CA PRO A 235 -4.09 15.00 22.28
C PRO A 235 -5.16 14.02 22.76
N LEU A 236 -5.87 13.35 21.85
CA LEU A 236 -6.82 12.29 22.18
C LEU A 236 -6.06 10.96 22.28
N LEU A 237 -5.70 10.57 23.52
CA LEU A 237 -4.80 9.43 23.80
C LEU A 237 -5.25 8.12 23.14
N ALA A 238 -6.56 7.85 23.12
CA ALA A 238 -7.11 6.63 22.53
C ALA A 238 -6.73 6.45 21.05
N LEU A 239 -6.62 7.55 20.29
CA LEU A 239 -6.26 7.48 18.88
C LEU A 239 -4.80 7.07 18.63
N ASN A 240 -3.92 7.26 19.62
CA ASN A 240 -2.51 6.87 19.49
C ASN A 240 -2.32 5.34 19.46
N VAL A 241 -3.38 4.56 19.74
CA VAL A 241 -3.37 3.10 19.56
C VAL A 241 -3.36 2.72 18.08
N LEU A 242 -3.96 3.52 17.20
CA LEU A 242 -4.07 3.21 15.77
C LEU A 242 -2.72 3.05 15.07
N PRO A 243 -1.73 3.94 15.22
CA PRO A 243 -0.40 3.74 14.68
C PRO A 243 0.30 2.49 15.22
N VAL A 244 0.13 2.18 16.52
CA VAL A 244 0.70 0.98 17.14
C VAL A 244 0.09 -0.27 16.52
N TRP A 245 -1.24 -0.29 16.39
CA TRP A 245 -1.94 -1.40 15.74
C TRP A 245 -1.50 -1.55 14.28
N PHE A 246 -1.38 -0.45 13.53
CA PHE A 246 -0.91 -0.48 12.15
C PHE A 246 0.53 -0.99 12.03
N PHE A 247 1.41 -0.60 12.96
CA PHE A 247 2.78 -1.12 13.01
C PHE A 247 2.80 -2.64 13.22
N ILE A 248 1.99 -3.16 14.16
CA ILE A 248 1.86 -4.59 14.41
C ILE A 248 1.27 -5.30 13.19
N TYR A 249 0.25 -4.71 12.56
CA TYR A 249 -0.35 -5.26 11.35
C TYR A 249 0.67 -5.41 10.21
N CYS A 250 1.56 -4.45 10.04
CA CYS A 250 2.63 -4.53 9.04
C CYS A 250 3.67 -5.64 9.33
N LEU A 251 3.72 -6.19 10.55
CA LEU A 251 4.52 -7.37 10.89
C LEU A 251 3.89 -8.69 10.41
N SER A 252 2.68 -8.67 9.87
CA SER A 252 1.91 -9.87 9.46
C SER A 252 2.73 -10.92 8.70
N PRO A 253 3.61 -10.58 7.75
CA PRO A 253 4.40 -11.59 7.04
C PRO A 253 5.32 -12.40 7.95
N TYR A 254 5.82 -11.79 9.02
CA TYR A 254 6.77 -12.43 9.93
C TYR A 254 6.09 -13.22 11.06
N ILE A 255 4.86 -12.87 11.41
CA ILE A 255 4.10 -13.54 12.47
C ILE A 255 3.09 -14.57 11.96
N GLY A 256 2.98 -14.75 10.66
CA GLY A 256 2.15 -15.77 10.04
C GLY A 256 0.68 -15.36 9.81
N MET A 257 0.37 -14.06 9.86
CA MET A 257 -1.00 -13.56 9.71
C MET A 257 -1.40 -13.24 8.26
N GLY A 258 -0.44 -13.09 7.35
CA GLY A 258 -0.74 -12.77 5.96
C GLY A 258 0.43 -12.11 5.22
N THR A 259 0.42 -12.27 3.91
CA THR A 259 1.41 -11.67 2.99
C THR A 259 0.75 -10.90 1.87
N GLY A 260 -0.53 -11.15 1.60
CA GLY A 260 -1.36 -10.38 0.69
C GLY A 260 -2.02 -9.19 1.38
N GLY A 261 -2.08 -8.04 0.69
CA GLY A 261 -2.75 -6.85 1.21
C GLY A 261 -2.08 -6.15 2.40
N VAL A 262 -0.93 -6.62 2.86
CA VAL A 262 -0.09 -5.98 3.88
C VAL A 262 0.94 -5.04 3.22
N MET A 263 1.65 -4.21 4.01
CA MET A 263 2.64 -3.25 3.49
C MET A 263 3.90 -3.90 2.85
N ALA A 264 3.83 -5.19 2.50
CA ALA A 264 4.88 -5.93 1.81
C ALA A 264 4.76 -5.90 0.27
N MET A 265 3.86 -5.08 -0.27
CA MET A 265 3.68 -4.91 -1.71
C MET A 265 4.96 -4.40 -2.38
N PHE A 266 5.24 -4.88 -3.57
CA PHE A 266 6.41 -4.49 -4.37
C PHE A 266 7.76 -4.69 -3.65
N SER A 267 7.82 -5.53 -2.62
CA SER A 267 9.03 -5.72 -1.83
C SER A 267 9.86 -6.95 -2.24
N GLY A 268 9.31 -7.87 -3.02
CA GLY A 268 9.97 -9.16 -3.27
C GLY A 268 10.17 -10.02 -2.01
N LEU A 269 9.55 -9.64 -0.89
CA LEU A 269 9.60 -10.40 0.35
C LEU A 269 8.86 -11.73 0.18
N HIS A 270 9.47 -12.80 0.63
CA HIS A 270 8.92 -14.14 0.67
C HIS A 270 9.08 -14.70 2.08
N THR A 271 7.97 -15.13 2.69
CA THR A 271 7.95 -15.65 4.07
C THR A 271 7.06 -16.88 4.21
N GLU A 272 6.50 -17.38 3.13
CA GLU A 272 5.66 -18.56 3.06
C GLU A 272 6.49 -19.85 3.09
N GLY A 273 5.87 -20.98 3.43
CA GLY A 273 6.55 -22.29 3.51
C GLY A 273 7.57 -22.41 4.63
N GLY A 274 7.41 -21.68 5.72
CA GLY A 274 8.27 -21.76 6.90
C GLY A 274 9.65 -21.09 6.77
N VAL A 275 9.95 -20.47 5.64
CA VAL A 275 11.23 -19.79 5.36
C VAL A 275 11.03 -18.31 5.06
N SER A 276 12.10 -17.53 5.20
CA SER A 276 12.10 -16.12 4.82
C SER A 276 13.33 -15.78 4.01
N ASN A 277 13.14 -15.04 2.91
CA ASN A 277 14.26 -14.50 2.13
C ASN A 277 14.79 -13.17 2.70
N HIS A 278 14.23 -12.67 3.81
CA HIS A 278 14.66 -11.41 4.42
C HIS A 278 16.06 -11.52 5.04
N TYR A 279 16.97 -10.59 4.76
CA TYR A 279 18.36 -10.66 5.25
C TYR A 279 18.49 -10.66 6.77
N ILE A 280 17.60 -9.93 7.47
CA ILE A 280 17.62 -9.79 8.94
C ILE A 280 16.72 -10.85 9.58
N VAL A 281 15.48 -10.99 9.13
CA VAL A 281 14.49 -11.91 9.70
C VAL A 281 14.46 -13.20 8.89
N ARG A 282 15.50 -14.01 9.05
CA ARG A 282 15.65 -15.28 8.32
C ARG A 282 14.72 -16.38 8.83
N LYS A 283 14.40 -16.34 10.12
CA LYS A 283 13.45 -17.25 10.78
C LYS A 283 12.34 -16.41 11.38
N PRO A 284 11.18 -16.32 10.69
CA PRO A 284 10.05 -15.57 11.21
C PRO A 284 9.54 -16.18 12.52
N ILE A 285 9.03 -15.32 13.41
CA ILE A 285 8.34 -15.76 14.63
C ILE A 285 6.93 -16.15 14.22
N ARG A 286 6.63 -17.44 14.16
CA ARG A 286 5.30 -17.94 13.80
C ARG A 286 4.39 -17.94 15.01
N LEU A 287 3.60 -16.89 15.15
CA LEU A 287 2.47 -16.88 16.09
C LEU A 287 1.26 -17.63 15.51
N PHE A 288 1.16 -17.68 14.18
CA PHE A 288 0.10 -18.33 13.44
C PHE A 288 0.68 -19.22 12.33
N PRO A 289 0.16 -20.44 12.12
CA PRO A 289 0.72 -21.40 11.15
C PRO A 289 0.16 -21.24 9.73
N TYR A 290 -0.67 -20.25 9.47
CA TYR A 290 -1.48 -20.14 8.24
C TYR A 290 -0.68 -20.11 6.94
N GLN A 291 0.58 -19.69 6.98
CA GLN A 291 1.44 -19.58 5.78
C GLN A 291 2.54 -20.65 5.69
N ASP A 292 2.55 -21.63 6.59
CA ASP A 292 3.65 -22.61 6.64
C ASP A 292 3.47 -23.71 5.61
N ASN A 293 2.24 -24.15 5.36
CA ASN A 293 1.94 -25.17 4.36
C ASN A 293 1.55 -24.52 3.03
N VAL A 294 2.26 -24.88 1.97
CA VAL A 294 2.02 -24.43 0.60
C VAL A 294 1.52 -25.58 -0.25
N VAL A 295 0.48 -25.32 -1.01
CA VAL A 295 -0.11 -26.25 -1.99
C VAL A 295 0.36 -25.82 -3.37
N TYR A 296 1.19 -26.62 -4.02
CA TYR A 296 1.62 -26.43 -5.39
C TYR A 296 0.72 -27.20 -6.36
N PHE A 297 0.38 -26.58 -7.47
CA PHE A 297 -0.43 -27.21 -8.50
C PHE A 297 0.48 -27.90 -9.53
N GLU A 298 0.24 -29.16 -9.84
CA GLU A 298 0.93 -29.92 -10.89
C GLU A 298 0.08 -30.04 -12.16
N SER A 299 -1.23 -30.24 -11.99
CA SER A 299 -2.21 -30.22 -13.07
C SER A 299 -3.59 -29.82 -12.55
N ALA A 300 -4.37 -29.12 -13.37
CA ALA A 300 -5.73 -28.71 -13.03
C ALA A 300 -6.61 -28.55 -14.26
N THR A 301 -7.88 -28.88 -14.12
CA THR A 301 -8.90 -28.64 -15.17
C THR A 301 -9.37 -27.18 -15.16
N ASN A 302 -9.38 -26.54 -14.01
CA ASN A 302 -9.73 -25.13 -13.91
C ASN A 302 -8.63 -24.26 -14.56
N PRO A 303 -8.95 -23.36 -15.53
CA PRO A 303 -7.95 -22.58 -16.25
C PRO A 303 -7.05 -21.71 -15.36
N SER A 304 -7.59 -21.15 -14.28
CA SER A 304 -6.81 -20.32 -13.35
C SER A 304 -5.79 -21.15 -12.56
N LEU A 305 -6.16 -22.36 -12.14
CA LEU A 305 -5.27 -23.28 -11.44
C LEU A 305 -4.27 -23.92 -12.40
N ALA A 306 -4.69 -24.23 -13.63
CA ALA A 306 -3.80 -24.73 -14.69
C ALA A 306 -2.67 -23.74 -14.97
N LYS A 307 -2.99 -22.45 -15.02
CA LYS A 307 -1.97 -21.41 -15.17
C LYS A 307 -0.97 -21.39 -14.01
N LEU A 308 -1.43 -21.57 -12.76
CA LEU A 308 -0.54 -21.68 -11.61
C LEU A 308 0.38 -22.90 -11.72
N ALA A 309 -0.16 -24.03 -12.22
CA ALA A 309 0.63 -25.24 -12.45
C ALA A 309 1.72 -25.01 -13.54
N GLU A 310 1.38 -24.39 -14.68
CA GLU A 310 2.31 -24.06 -15.75
C GLU A 310 3.42 -23.11 -15.28
N GLU A 311 3.08 -22.16 -14.41
CA GLU A 311 4.04 -21.21 -13.85
C GLU A 311 4.87 -21.78 -12.69
N GLY A 312 4.58 -23.00 -12.22
CA GLY A 312 5.21 -23.61 -11.05
C GLY A 312 4.89 -22.86 -9.77
N GLN A 313 3.62 -22.54 -9.57
CA GLN A 313 3.14 -21.73 -8.46
C GLN A 313 2.24 -22.50 -7.52
N GLY A 314 2.24 -22.07 -6.28
CA GLY A 314 1.36 -22.58 -5.24
C GLY A 314 0.64 -21.46 -4.50
N VAL A 315 -0.27 -21.86 -3.65
CA VAL A 315 -0.94 -21.00 -2.68
C VAL A 315 -0.79 -21.60 -1.29
N VAL A 316 -0.86 -20.80 -0.25
CA VAL A 316 -0.86 -21.36 1.11
C VAL A 316 -2.13 -22.18 1.33
N MET A 317 -2.03 -23.23 2.16
CA MET A 317 -3.15 -24.15 2.46
C MET A 317 -4.39 -23.39 2.93
N PHE A 318 -4.21 -22.31 3.69
CA PHE A 318 -5.31 -21.46 4.17
C PHE A 318 -6.14 -20.88 3.01
N ASP A 319 -5.47 -20.34 1.99
CA ASP A 319 -6.16 -19.77 0.82
C ASP A 319 -6.72 -20.85 -0.11
N PHE A 320 -6.04 -21.98 -0.23
CA PHE A 320 -6.53 -23.13 -0.97
C PHE A 320 -7.84 -23.64 -0.37
N GLN A 321 -7.89 -23.85 0.96
CA GLN A 321 -9.09 -24.21 1.69
C GLN A 321 -10.23 -23.21 1.47
N ARG A 322 -9.92 -21.89 1.56
CA ARG A 322 -10.92 -20.84 1.33
C ARG A 322 -11.48 -20.87 -0.09
N HIS A 323 -10.66 -21.14 -1.10
CA HIS A 323 -11.12 -21.29 -2.49
C HIS A 323 -12.03 -22.48 -2.68
N ILE A 324 -11.68 -23.65 -2.12
CA ILE A 324 -12.49 -24.86 -2.23
C ILE A 324 -13.83 -24.69 -1.53
N THR A 325 -13.82 -24.21 -0.28
CA THR A 325 -15.03 -24.18 0.56
C THR A 325 -16.05 -23.14 0.10
N TYR A 326 -15.61 -22.01 -0.49
CA TYR A 326 -16.52 -20.88 -0.72
C TYR A 326 -16.70 -20.45 -2.18
N ARG A 327 -15.93 -20.97 -3.12
CA ARG A 327 -16.04 -20.59 -4.53
C ARG A 327 -16.61 -21.65 -5.44
N GLU A 328 -17.03 -22.81 -4.92
CA GLU A 328 -17.73 -23.92 -5.63
C GLU A 328 -17.19 -24.31 -7.03
N GLN A 329 -15.97 -23.91 -7.38
CA GLN A 329 -15.45 -24.06 -8.75
C GLN A 329 -14.21 -24.95 -8.84
N LEU A 330 -14.10 -25.94 -7.97
CA LEU A 330 -13.04 -26.91 -8.12
C LEU A 330 -13.48 -27.94 -9.18
N ALA A 331 -13.09 -27.73 -10.42
CA ALA A 331 -13.25 -28.74 -11.45
C ALA A 331 -12.18 -29.82 -11.23
N LEU A 332 -12.60 -31.03 -10.94
CA LEU A 332 -11.76 -32.22 -10.97
C LEU A 332 -11.56 -32.71 -12.41
N PRO A 333 -10.46 -33.37 -12.74
CA PRO A 333 -9.35 -33.74 -11.88
C PRO A 333 -8.38 -32.59 -11.58
N LEU A 334 -7.72 -32.70 -10.41
CA LEU A 334 -6.71 -31.79 -9.91
C LEU A 334 -5.58 -32.60 -9.26
N THR A 335 -4.32 -32.29 -9.57
CA THR A 335 -3.18 -32.85 -8.85
C THR A 335 -2.44 -31.76 -8.10
N VAL A 336 -2.27 -31.93 -6.80
CA VAL A 336 -1.56 -31.00 -5.93
C VAL A 336 -0.40 -31.67 -5.23
N ARG A 337 0.60 -30.87 -4.84
CA ARG A 337 1.74 -31.30 -4.02
C ARG A 337 1.79 -30.45 -2.75
N VAL A 338 1.85 -31.11 -1.61
CA VAL A 338 1.94 -30.50 -0.26
C VAL A 338 3.10 -31.16 0.47
N ASN A 339 4.05 -30.43 0.99
CA ASN A 339 5.23 -30.95 1.71
C ASN A 339 5.90 -32.13 0.98
N ASP A 340 6.13 -31.96 -0.35
CA ASP A 340 6.70 -32.96 -1.26
C ASP A 340 5.85 -34.23 -1.49
N GLN A 341 4.69 -34.34 -0.87
CA GLN A 341 3.73 -35.43 -1.10
C GLN A 341 2.74 -35.01 -2.18
N ARG A 342 2.53 -35.92 -3.14
CA ARG A 342 1.63 -35.73 -4.29
C ARG A 342 0.25 -36.30 -4.01
N TYR A 343 -0.80 -35.53 -4.28
CA TYR A 343 -2.19 -35.91 -4.10
C TYR A 343 -2.95 -35.79 -5.44
N PRO A 344 -3.18 -36.90 -6.15
CA PRO A 344 -4.06 -36.91 -7.30
C PRO A 344 -5.53 -36.90 -6.83
N LEU A 345 -6.23 -35.83 -7.08
CA LEU A 345 -7.64 -35.64 -6.71
C LEU A 345 -8.48 -35.82 -7.99
N GLU A 346 -8.80 -37.04 -8.33
CA GLU A 346 -9.56 -37.39 -9.53
C GLU A 346 -11.06 -37.48 -9.25
N HIS A 347 -11.43 -37.89 -8.02
CA HIS A 347 -12.80 -38.09 -7.59
C HIS A 347 -13.13 -37.30 -6.33
N PRO A 348 -14.44 -36.97 -6.11
CA PRO A 348 -14.86 -36.24 -4.91
C PRO A 348 -14.46 -36.88 -3.57
N ASP A 349 -14.42 -38.19 -3.50
CA ASP A 349 -14.03 -38.91 -2.28
C ASP A 349 -12.59 -38.64 -1.88
N GLN A 350 -11.67 -38.59 -2.85
CA GLN A 350 -10.27 -38.26 -2.62
C GLN A 350 -10.10 -36.80 -2.16
N LEU A 351 -10.93 -35.90 -2.70
CA LEU A 351 -10.94 -34.51 -2.26
C LEU A 351 -11.43 -34.40 -0.80
N ILE A 352 -12.49 -35.16 -0.42
CA ILE A 352 -13.00 -35.19 0.95
C ILE A 352 -11.94 -35.73 1.91
N GLU A 353 -11.23 -36.80 1.54
CA GLU A 353 -10.15 -37.38 2.34
C GLU A 353 -9.02 -36.32 2.53
N PHE A 354 -8.59 -35.69 1.46
CA PHE A 354 -7.61 -34.62 1.50
C PHE A 354 -8.05 -33.43 2.39
N MET A 355 -9.31 -33.04 2.29
CA MET A 355 -9.88 -31.99 3.14
C MET A 355 -9.88 -32.36 4.61
N ASN A 356 -10.26 -33.62 4.95
CA ASN A 356 -10.27 -34.11 6.33
C ASN A 356 -8.86 -34.15 6.94
N GLU A 357 -7.83 -34.41 6.11
CA GLU A 357 -6.45 -34.48 6.56
C GLU A 357 -5.83 -33.06 6.76
N HIS A 358 -6.13 -32.12 5.88
CA HIS A 358 -5.38 -30.87 5.79
C HIS A 358 -6.15 -29.61 6.19
N PHE A 359 -7.48 -29.63 6.17
CA PHE A 359 -8.26 -28.44 6.43
C PHE A 359 -8.55 -28.26 7.92
N THR A 360 -8.50 -27.02 8.35
CA THR A 360 -8.82 -26.61 9.71
C THR A 360 -10.00 -25.65 9.71
N GLU A 361 -10.71 -25.56 10.82
CA GLU A 361 -11.81 -24.60 10.94
C GLU A 361 -11.27 -23.17 10.84
N GLN A 362 -11.83 -22.39 9.92
CA GLN A 362 -11.48 -20.99 9.71
C GLN A 362 -12.63 -20.11 10.19
N SER A 363 -12.35 -19.22 11.14
CA SER A 363 -13.31 -18.22 11.59
C SER A 363 -13.65 -17.20 10.49
N TRP A 364 -14.80 -16.53 10.64
CA TRP A 364 -15.19 -15.45 9.70
C TRP A 364 -14.18 -14.32 9.65
N LEU A 365 -13.57 -13.95 10.78
CA LEU A 365 -12.55 -12.91 10.85
C LEU A 365 -11.28 -13.31 10.09
N GLU A 366 -10.80 -14.53 10.28
CA GLU A 366 -9.63 -15.05 9.56
C GLU A 366 -9.85 -15.00 8.05
N ARG A 367 -10.99 -15.54 7.58
CA ARG A 367 -11.32 -15.54 6.16
C ARG A 367 -11.42 -14.13 5.54
N LYS A 368 -11.86 -13.14 6.33
CA LYS A 368 -12.01 -11.78 5.86
C LYS A 368 -10.72 -10.98 5.85
N TYR A 369 -9.87 -11.18 6.85
CA TYR A 369 -8.70 -10.32 7.08
C TYR A 369 -7.36 -10.97 6.72
N MET A 370 -7.30 -12.30 6.63
CA MET A 370 -6.08 -12.99 6.21
C MET A 370 -6.09 -13.20 4.70
N SER A 371 -5.00 -12.83 4.05
CA SER A 371 -4.76 -13.02 2.62
C SER A 371 -3.28 -13.29 2.39
N PHE A 372 -3.00 -14.20 1.47
CA PHE A 372 -1.64 -14.59 1.16
C PHE A 372 -1.38 -14.43 -0.33
N ARG A 373 -0.13 -14.20 -0.67
CA ARG A 373 0.31 -14.13 -2.06
C ARG A 373 0.51 -15.53 -2.62
N VAL A 374 0.47 -15.62 -3.93
CA VAL A 374 0.90 -16.80 -4.65
C VAL A 374 2.40 -17.01 -4.41
N VAL A 375 2.82 -18.26 -4.25
CA VAL A 375 4.19 -18.67 -3.92
C VAL A 375 4.82 -19.30 -5.15
N ASP A 376 6.03 -18.88 -5.49
CA ASP A 376 6.84 -19.49 -6.56
C ASP A 376 7.67 -20.65 -6.03
N ASP A 377 7.86 -21.71 -6.82
CA ASP A 377 8.77 -22.81 -6.55
C ASP A 377 9.91 -22.81 -7.60
N PRO A 378 11.19 -22.78 -7.21
CA PRO A 378 11.72 -22.73 -5.84
C PRO A 378 12.03 -21.31 -5.31
N ALA A 379 11.87 -20.27 -6.11
CA ALA A 379 12.20 -18.90 -5.73
C ALA A 379 11.40 -17.89 -6.55
N PRO A 380 11.21 -16.66 -6.07
CA PRO A 380 10.52 -15.63 -6.82
C PRO A 380 11.20 -15.41 -8.18
N LYS A 381 10.46 -15.66 -9.25
CA LYS A 381 10.94 -15.55 -10.63
C LYS A 381 10.77 -14.13 -11.17
N GLN A 382 9.78 -13.40 -10.69
CA GLN A 382 9.44 -12.03 -11.10
C GLN A 382 8.85 -11.23 -9.95
N CYS A 383 8.83 -9.88 -10.10
CA CYS A 383 8.10 -9.04 -9.17
C CYS A 383 6.61 -9.41 -9.14
N ARG A 384 6.08 -9.66 -7.94
CA ARG A 384 4.67 -9.97 -7.69
C ARG A 384 4.06 -9.00 -6.69
N HIS A 385 2.80 -8.72 -6.92
CA HIS A 385 2.03 -7.70 -6.19
C HIS A 385 1.01 -8.35 -5.27
#